data_e1a4de8444e96a2c184cddaa4025ee2c
#
_entry.id   e1a4de8444e96a2c184cddaa4025ee2c
#
_cell.length_a   1.000
_cell.length_b   1.000
_cell.length_c   1.000
_cell.angle_alpha   90.00
_cell.angle_beta   90.00
_cell.angle_gamma   90.00
#
_symmetry.space_group_name_H-M   'P 1'
#
loop_
_entity.id
_entity.type
_entity.pdbx_description
1 polymer ?
#
loop_
_entity_poly.entity_id
_entity_poly.type
_entity_poly.pdbx_seq_one_letter_code
_entity_poly.pdbx_strand_id
1 'polypeptide(L)'
;MNNGTMQVLNLLIGIFLGRLLTPGEYGLVGVLTIFTLIAGNLQSSGFTQGLINLKNPTARDYNSVFWFNVIASFIIYGVLFCCAPLIADFFHQPALVDLSRFVFLGFVISSFGIAHAAYMNKNLMNRQQAFISCLALAVSGVSGITLAFNGYSYWSLAWQQIIYITVLNIGRYAVVDWRPMLKIDFGPVRQMFSFSVKILMTNIINTLSSNILTFIFGRYFPMKQVGNFTQAYKWNTMANSFVANTLWQVVQTVLVAAGDERERRCRVYRKMMRFTAFMSFPLMFGLALVAEEFILCTIGDEWVGSIPLLRILCVAGAFVPFYTMYQNLAISSGR
;
A
#
# COMPACT_ATOMS: atom_id res chain seq x y z
N MET A 1 -0.85 17.02 8.70
CA MET A 1 0.45 16.75 9.36
C MET A 1 0.89 15.28 9.28
N ASN A 2 -0.01 14.30 9.38
CA ASN A 2 0.39 12.88 9.48
C ASN A 2 1.06 12.26 8.26
N ASN A 3 0.62 12.59 7.05
CA ASN A 3 1.17 11.99 5.84
C ASN A 3 2.64 12.40 5.59
N GLY A 4 3.02 13.62 5.95
CA GLY A 4 4.40 14.09 5.80
C GLY A 4 5.37 13.35 6.71
N THR A 5 5.02 13.19 7.99
CA THR A 5 5.87 12.45 8.96
C THR A 5 6.07 10.98 8.55
N MET A 6 5.00 10.32 8.10
CA MET A 6 5.10 8.94 7.60
C MET A 6 5.97 8.84 6.35
N GLN A 7 5.89 9.81 5.43
CA GLN A 7 6.73 9.83 4.23
C GLN A 7 8.22 10.02 4.59
N VAL A 8 8.53 10.91 5.53
CA VAL A 8 9.92 11.11 6.01
C VAL A 8 10.45 9.85 6.69
N LEU A 9 9.67 9.22 7.56
CA LEU A 9 10.06 7.95 8.20
C LEU A 9 10.29 6.83 7.16
N ASN A 10 9.38 6.68 6.20
CA ASN A 10 9.53 5.69 5.12
C ASN A 10 10.78 5.96 4.27
N LEU A 11 11.09 7.24 4.01
CA LEU A 11 12.28 7.64 3.29
C LEU A 11 13.55 7.26 4.06
N LEU A 12 13.63 7.62 5.34
CA LEU A 12 14.78 7.29 6.18
C LEU A 12 14.98 5.78 6.29
N ILE A 13 13.93 5.02 6.64
CA ILE A 13 13.99 3.55 6.71
C ILE A 13 14.40 2.96 5.36
N GLY A 14 13.85 3.49 4.27
CA GLY A 14 14.18 3.06 2.91
C GLY A 14 15.64 3.28 2.54
N ILE A 15 16.23 4.40 2.96
CA ILE A 15 17.67 4.70 2.76
C ILE A 15 18.53 3.73 3.56
N PHE A 16 18.27 3.56 4.85
CA PHE A 16 19.08 2.68 5.70
C PHE A 16 19.03 1.22 5.21
N LEU A 17 17.83 0.69 4.94
CA LEU A 17 17.69 -0.67 4.42
C LEU A 17 18.27 -0.81 3.00
N GLY A 18 18.15 0.22 2.17
CA GLY A 18 18.75 0.22 0.84
C GLY A 18 20.28 0.18 0.86
N ARG A 19 20.93 0.75 1.88
CA ARG A 19 22.38 0.68 2.07
C ARG A 19 22.86 -0.64 2.64
N LEU A 20 22.00 -1.34 3.41
CA LEU A 20 22.38 -2.56 4.10
C LEU A 20 22.07 -3.81 3.28
N LEU A 21 21.13 -3.73 2.34
CA LEU A 21 20.60 -4.85 1.58
C LEU A 21 20.89 -4.68 0.10
N THR A 22 21.10 -5.81 -0.56
CA THR A 22 21.36 -5.87 -2.00
C THR A 22 20.07 -5.77 -2.84
N PRO A 23 20.17 -5.37 -4.12
CA PRO A 23 19.03 -5.40 -5.04
C PRO A 23 18.41 -6.79 -5.19
N GLY A 24 19.20 -7.88 -5.13
CA GLY A 24 18.70 -9.26 -5.20
C GLY A 24 17.75 -9.59 -4.05
N GLU A 25 18.09 -9.18 -2.83
CA GLU A 25 17.27 -9.38 -1.63
C GLU A 25 15.95 -8.60 -1.71
N TYR A 26 15.98 -7.37 -2.19
CA TYR A 26 14.77 -6.60 -2.47
C TYR A 26 13.92 -7.23 -3.58
N GLY A 27 14.55 -7.85 -4.58
CA GLY A 27 13.86 -8.56 -5.64
C GLY A 27 13.04 -9.74 -5.12
N LEU A 28 13.60 -10.55 -4.20
CA LEU A 28 12.89 -11.67 -3.57
C LEU A 28 11.63 -11.22 -2.82
N VAL A 29 11.70 -10.14 -2.07
CA VAL A 29 10.53 -9.61 -1.36
C VAL A 29 9.59 -8.89 -2.34
N GLY A 30 10.14 -8.24 -3.36
CA GLY A 30 9.40 -7.51 -4.38
C GLY A 30 8.41 -8.38 -5.17
N VAL A 31 8.84 -9.59 -5.58
CA VAL A 31 7.95 -10.52 -6.30
C VAL A 31 6.80 -11.03 -5.43
N LEU A 32 6.96 -11.10 -4.11
CA LEU A 32 5.88 -11.48 -3.20
C LEU A 32 4.86 -10.34 -2.99
N THR A 33 5.22 -9.10 -3.30
CA THR A 33 4.35 -7.94 -3.05
C THR A 33 3.01 -8.06 -3.78
N ILE A 34 3.00 -8.58 -5.01
CA ILE A 34 1.74 -8.75 -5.76
C ILE A 34 0.78 -9.72 -5.05
N PHE A 35 1.30 -10.83 -4.53
CA PHE A 35 0.49 -11.82 -3.80
C PHE A 35 -0.03 -11.23 -2.49
N THR A 36 0.81 -10.46 -1.78
CA THR A 36 0.40 -9.79 -0.54
C THR A 36 -0.66 -8.73 -0.79
N LEU A 37 -0.57 -7.96 -1.87
CA LEU A 37 -1.57 -6.96 -2.24
C LEU A 37 -2.89 -7.59 -2.67
N ILE A 38 -2.86 -8.65 -3.49
CA ILE A 38 -4.08 -9.36 -3.92
C ILE A 38 -4.79 -9.98 -2.71
N ALA A 39 -4.05 -10.69 -1.87
CA ALA A 39 -4.61 -11.33 -0.69
C ALA A 39 -5.12 -10.30 0.34
N GLY A 40 -4.41 -9.18 0.52
CA GLY A 40 -4.88 -8.05 1.32
C GLY A 40 -6.19 -7.45 0.80
N ASN A 41 -6.35 -7.33 -0.53
CA ASN A 41 -7.59 -6.89 -1.15
C ASN A 41 -8.72 -7.91 -0.95
N LEU A 42 -8.44 -9.20 -1.10
CA LEU A 42 -9.41 -10.27 -0.79
C LEU A 42 -9.89 -10.20 0.65
N GLN A 43 -8.99 -9.89 1.56
CA GLN A 43 -9.27 -9.81 2.98
C GLN A 43 -10.08 -8.57 3.37
N SER A 44 -9.69 -7.38 2.90
CA SER A 44 -10.13 -6.12 3.51
C SER A 44 -11.17 -5.33 2.71
N SER A 45 -11.14 -5.40 1.38
CA SER A 45 -11.68 -4.30 0.57
C SER A 45 -13.20 -4.20 0.55
N GLY A 46 -13.91 -5.31 0.56
CA GLY A 46 -15.35 -5.26 0.40
C GLY A 46 -16.08 -4.95 1.70
N PHE A 47 -15.78 -5.68 2.73
CA PHE A 47 -16.57 -5.65 3.98
C PHE A 47 -16.20 -4.47 4.87
N THR A 48 -14.92 -4.04 4.88
CA THR A 48 -14.51 -2.81 5.57
C THR A 48 -15.24 -1.59 5.00
N GLN A 49 -15.30 -1.48 3.67
CA GLN A 49 -16.01 -0.39 3.02
C GLN A 49 -17.53 -0.51 3.23
N GLY A 50 -18.06 -1.74 3.26
CA GLY A 50 -19.46 -2.02 3.61
C GLY A 50 -19.82 -1.48 5.00
N LEU A 51 -18.98 -1.76 6.03
CA LEU A 51 -19.18 -1.24 7.39
C LEU A 51 -19.16 0.29 7.45
N ILE A 52 -18.21 0.93 6.74
CA ILE A 52 -18.09 2.40 6.72
C ILE A 52 -19.34 3.03 6.11
N ASN A 53 -19.94 2.40 5.09
CA ASN A 53 -21.12 2.91 4.38
C ASN A 53 -22.45 2.69 5.12
N LEU A 54 -22.50 1.76 6.08
CA LEU A 54 -23.69 1.62 6.93
C LEU A 54 -23.95 2.90 7.71
N LYS A 55 -25.19 3.36 7.79
CA LYS A 55 -25.54 4.59 8.55
C LYS A 55 -25.19 4.45 10.04
N ASN A 56 -25.62 3.35 10.68
CA ASN A 56 -25.38 3.06 12.11
C ASN A 56 -24.94 1.61 12.28
N PRO A 57 -23.64 1.28 12.10
CA PRO A 57 -23.16 -0.06 12.30
C PRO A 57 -23.23 -0.45 13.78
N THR A 58 -23.73 -1.61 14.07
CA THR A 58 -23.86 -2.18 15.42
C THR A 58 -22.62 -3.01 15.78
N ALA A 59 -22.47 -3.33 17.08
CA ALA A 59 -21.41 -4.25 17.53
C ALA A 59 -21.52 -5.63 16.86
N ARG A 60 -22.72 -6.05 16.47
CA ARG A 60 -22.99 -7.29 15.73
C ARG A 60 -22.39 -7.23 14.30
N ASP A 61 -22.49 -6.09 13.61
CA ASP A 61 -21.95 -5.92 12.26
C ASP A 61 -20.41 -5.98 12.26
N TYR A 62 -19.77 -5.30 13.22
CA TYR A 62 -18.31 -5.38 13.39
C TYR A 62 -17.86 -6.80 13.73
N ASN A 63 -18.59 -7.50 14.59
CA ASN A 63 -18.26 -8.87 14.98
C ASN A 63 -18.41 -9.86 13.81
N SER A 64 -19.43 -9.71 12.99
CA SER A 64 -19.62 -10.51 11.77
C SER A 64 -18.49 -10.35 10.78
N VAL A 65 -18.09 -9.10 10.51
CA VAL A 65 -16.97 -8.79 9.60
C VAL A 65 -15.64 -9.27 10.19
N PHE A 66 -15.45 -9.15 11.50
CA PHE A 66 -14.24 -9.65 12.18
C PHE A 66 -14.06 -11.16 11.95
N TRP A 67 -15.06 -11.98 12.29
CA TRP A 67 -14.97 -13.43 12.15
C TRP A 67 -14.90 -13.88 10.70
N PHE A 68 -15.61 -13.20 9.81
CA PHE A 68 -15.49 -13.47 8.38
C PHE A 68 -14.05 -13.26 7.89
N ASN A 69 -13.42 -12.12 8.25
CA ASN A 69 -12.05 -11.83 7.85
C ASN A 69 -11.04 -12.79 8.47
N VAL A 70 -11.22 -13.19 9.73
CA VAL A 70 -10.34 -14.17 10.38
C VAL A 70 -10.41 -15.51 9.65
N ILE A 71 -11.63 -16.04 9.41
CA ILE A 71 -11.81 -17.32 8.70
C ILE A 71 -11.27 -17.22 7.26
N ALA A 72 -11.61 -16.16 6.53
CA ALA A 72 -11.12 -15.94 5.18
C ALA A 72 -9.59 -15.88 5.13
N SER A 73 -8.95 -15.24 6.11
CA SER A 73 -7.48 -15.16 6.19
C SER A 73 -6.81 -16.50 6.43
N PHE A 74 -7.39 -17.34 7.27
CA PHE A 74 -6.86 -18.69 7.47
C PHE A 74 -6.98 -19.53 6.20
N ILE A 75 -8.10 -19.41 5.47
CA ILE A 75 -8.30 -20.11 4.19
C ILE A 75 -7.29 -19.58 3.15
N ILE A 76 -7.17 -18.25 2.99
CA ILE A 76 -6.22 -17.64 2.06
C ILE A 76 -4.78 -18.05 2.41
N TYR A 77 -4.42 -17.99 3.69
CA TYR A 77 -3.10 -18.41 4.14
C TYR A 77 -2.84 -19.89 3.84
N GLY A 78 -3.79 -20.78 4.12
CA GLY A 78 -3.68 -22.21 3.82
C GLY A 78 -3.46 -22.47 2.33
N VAL A 79 -4.22 -21.81 1.46
CA VAL A 79 -4.07 -21.90 0.00
C VAL A 79 -2.68 -21.39 -0.43
N LEU A 80 -2.28 -20.20 0.03
CA LEU A 80 -0.98 -19.63 -0.32
C LEU A 80 0.19 -20.44 0.25
N PHE A 81 0.05 -21.02 1.44
CA PHE A 81 1.03 -21.92 2.04
C PHE A 81 1.27 -23.17 1.18
N CYS A 82 0.19 -23.77 0.68
CA CYS A 82 0.26 -24.90 -0.26
C CYS A 82 0.81 -24.48 -1.63
N CYS A 83 0.53 -23.26 -2.09
CA CYS A 83 1.04 -22.71 -3.35
C CYS A 83 2.48 -22.20 -3.26
N ALA A 84 3.08 -22.10 -2.07
CA ALA A 84 4.45 -21.59 -1.90
C ALA A 84 5.51 -22.31 -2.76
N PRO A 85 5.54 -23.66 -2.90
CA PRO A 85 6.45 -24.33 -3.82
C PRO A 85 6.22 -23.94 -5.28
N LEU A 86 4.96 -23.81 -5.71
CA LEU A 86 4.62 -23.40 -7.08
C LEU A 86 5.08 -21.96 -7.38
N ILE A 87 5.01 -21.08 -6.39
CA ILE A 87 5.52 -19.71 -6.50
C ILE A 87 7.05 -19.74 -6.65
N ALA A 88 7.74 -20.54 -5.84
CA ALA A 88 9.19 -20.69 -5.90
C ALA A 88 9.65 -21.26 -7.26
N ASP A 89 8.99 -22.28 -7.77
CA ASP A 89 9.26 -22.87 -9.08
C ASP A 89 8.99 -21.90 -10.22
N PHE A 90 7.89 -21.14 -10.12
CA PHE A 90 7.53 -20.13 -11.14
C PHE A 90 8.61 -19.05 -11.28
N PHE A 91 9.17 -18.57 -10.17
CA PHE A 91 10.23 -17.56 -10.17
C PHE A 91 11.65 -18.15 -10.20
N HIS A 92 11.80 -19.47 -10.21
CA HIS A 92 13.09 -20.18 -10.15
C HIS A 92 13.94 -19.77 -8.93
N GLN A 93 13.31 -19.59 -7.78
CA GLN A 93 13.94 -19.14 -6.54
C GLN A 93 13.51 -20.00 -5.34
N PRO A 94 14.28 -21.02 -4.95
CA PRO A 94 13.92 -21.90 -3.82
C PRO A 94 13.71 -21.16 -2.49
N ALA A 95 14.43 -20.05 -2.27
CA ALA A 95 14.31 -19.24 -1.07
C ALA A 95 12.89 -18.66 -0.87
N LEU A 96 12.09 -18.56 -1.95
CA LEU A 96 10.72 -18.05 -1.87
C LEU A 96 9.77 -18.99 -1.15
N VAL A 97 10.07 -20.29 -0.97
CA VAL A 97 9.17 -21.21 -0.25
C VAL A 97 8.99 -20.76 1.19
N ASP A 98 10.09 -20.66 1.92
CA ASP A 98 10.03 -20.29 3.35
C ASP A 98 9.68 -18.81 3.53
N LEU A 99 10.23 -17.94 2.68
CA LEU A 99 9.95 -16.51 2.72
C LEU A 99 8.47 -16.23 2.48
N SER A 100 7.83 -16.85 1.48
CA SER A 100 6.42 -16.63 1.18
C SER A 100 5.51 -17.15 2.29
N ARG A 101 5.79 -18.35 2.83
CA ARG A 101 5.07 -18.91 3.99
C ARG A 101 5.09 -17.96 5.18
N PHE A 102 6.25 -17.39 5.47
CA PHE A 102 6.40 -16.43 6.56
C PHE A 102 5.69 -15.09 6.28
N VAL A 103 5.89 -14.51 5.12
CA VAL A 103 5.27 -13.21 4.74
C VAL A 103 3.75 -13.32 4.71
N PHE A 104 3.22 -14.45 4.20
CA PHE A 104 1.77 -14.67 4.14
C PHE A 104 1.12 -14.86 5.51
N LEU A 105 1.86 -15.21 6.55
CA LEU A 105 1.36 -15.18 7.94
C LEU A 105 0.84 -13.79 8.33
N GLY A 106 1.36 -12.74 7.69
CA GLY A 106 0.89 -11.36 7.85
C GLY A 106 -0.62 -11.20 7.58
N PHE A 107 -1.23 -12.03 6.71
CA PHE A 107 -2.69 -11.98 6.49
C PHE A 107 -3.47 -12.41 7.71
N VAL A 108 -3.03 -13.47 8.36
CA VAL A 108 -3.67 -13.95 9.59
C VAL A 108 -3.55 -12.89 10.67
N ILE A 109 -2.35 -12.32 10.84
CA ILE A 109 -2.13 -11.26 11.83
C ILE A 109 -2.98 -10.02 11.51
N SER A 110 -3.02 -9.58 10.24
CA SER A 110 -3.75 -8.37 9.85
C SER A 110 -5.26 -8.51 10.04
N SER A 111 -5.82 -9.72 9.90
CA SER A 111 -7.27 -9.97 10.03
C SER A 111 -7.82 -9.53 11.38
N PHE A 112 -7.04 -9.68 12.44
CA PHE A 112 -7.44 -9.27 13.79
C PHE A 112 -7.62 -7.75 13.93
N GLY A 113 -6.99 -6.94 13.06
CA GLY A 113 -7.07 -5.47 13.11
C GLY A 113 -8.07 -4.84 12.15
N ILE A 114 -8.68 -5.60 11.22
CA ILE A 114 -9.51 -5.03 10.13
C ILE A 114 -10.79 -4.39 10.67
N ALA A 115 -11.52 -5.07 11.54
CA ALA A 115 -12.74 -4.54 12.12
C ALA A 115 -12.47 -3.29 12.98
N HIS A 116 -11.34 -3.28 13.72
CA HIS A 116 -10.90 -2.12 14.48
C HIS A 116 -10.54 -0.94 13.59
N ALA A 117 -9.89 -1.19 12.44
CA ALA A 117 -9.62 -0.15 11.45
C ALA A 117 -10.92 0.46 10.87
N ALA A 118 -11.91 -0.39 10.55
CA ALA A 118 -13.22 0.07 10.09
C ALA A 118 -13.92 0.92 11.16
N TYR A 119 -13.87 0.51 12.43
CA TYR A 119 -14.40 1.27 13.56
C TYR A 119 -13.74 2.64 13.68
N MET A 120 -12.40 2.70 13.63
CA MET A 120 -11.66 3.97 13.70
C MET A 120 -11.99 4.90 12.53
N ASN A 121 -12.09 4.36 11.31
CA ASN A 121 -12.48 5.15 10.12
C ASN A 121 -13.91 5.68 10.25
N LYS A 122 -14.85 4.86 10.71
CA LYS A 122 -16.25 5.25 10.90
C LYS A 122 -16.41 6.37 11.93
N ASN A 123 -15.64 6.30 13.01
CA ASN A 123 -15.68 7.28 14.10
C ASN A 123 -14.69 8.44 13.89
N LEU A 124 -14.12 8.61 12.69
CA LEU A 124 -13.21 9.69 12.32
C LEU A 124 -11.99 9.83 13.26
N MET A 125 -11.52 8.71 13.83
CA MET A 125 -10.36 8.66 14.74
C MET A 125 -9.02 8.82 14.01
N ASN A 126 -8.95 9.75 13.06
CA ASN A 126 -7.80 9.92 12.17
C ASN A 126 -6.49 10.24 12.91
N ARG A 127 -6.57 10.99 14.01
CA ARG A 127 -5.40 11.38 14.80
C ARG A 127 -4.76 10.16 15.48
N GLN A 128 -5.59 9.34 16.12
CA GLN A 128 -5.14 8.12 16.79
C GLN A 128 -4.59 7.12 15.77
N GLN A 129 -5.29 6.91 14.66
CA GLN A 129 -4.83 6.02 13.58
C GLN A 129 -3.48 6.45 13.02
N ALA A 130 -3.27 7.72 12.86
CA ALA A 130 -2.00 8.24 12.38
C ALA A 130 -0.87 8.07 13.40
N PHE A 131 -1.12 8.31 14.68
CA PHE A 131 -0.13 8.08 15.73
C PHE A 131 0.27 6.61 15.80
N ILE A 132 -0.72 5.69 15.79
CA ILE A 132 -0.47 4.24 15.78
C ILE A 132 0.37 3.84 14.55
N SER A 133 0.03 4.37 13.37
CA SER A 133 0.75 4.07 12.13
C SER A 133 2.19 4.58 12.15
N CYS A 134 2.43 5.78 12.68
CA CYS A 134 3.78 6.32 12.85
C CYS A 134 4.60 5.49 13.84
N LEU A 135 4.00 5.10 14.97
CA LEU A 135 4.65 4.25 15.97
C LEU A 135 4.99 2.87 15.39
N ALA A 136 4.04 2.24 14.70
CA ALA A 136 4.25 0.95 14.05
C ALA A 136 5.37 1.03 13.00
N LEU A 137 5.41 2.10 12.22
CA LEU A 137 6.45 2.32 11.23
C LEU A 137 7.83 2.54 11.86
N ALA A 138 7.90 3.32 12.95
CA ALA A 138 9.15 3.56 13.66
C ALA A 138 9.70 2.26 14.29
N VAL A 139 8.85 1.51 15.02
CA VAL A 139 9.25 0.25 15.66
C VAL A 139 9.68 -0.78 14.62
N SER A 140 8.89 -0.97 13.57
CA SER A 140 9.21 -1.93 12.50
C SER A 140 10.45 -1.52 11.71
N GLY A 141 10.63 -0.23 11.48
CA GLY A 141 11.81 0.30 10.80
C GLY A 141 13.09 0.07 11.60
N VAL A 142 13.08 0.39 12.89
CA VAL A 142 14.22 0.12 13.77
C VAL A 142 14.52 -1.38 13.83
N SER A 143 13.49 -2.21 14.00
CA SER A 143 13.67 -3.67 14.02
C SER A 143 14.23 -4.21 12.70
N GLY A 144 13.71 -3.74 11.56
CA GLY A 144 14.20 -4.14 10.23
C GLY A 144 15.66 -3.75 10.00
N ILE A 145 16.04 -2.52 10.37
CA ILE A 145 17.41 -2.02 10.27
C ILE A 145 18.34 -2.84 11.19
N THR A 146 17.92 -3.10 12.42
CA THR A 146 18.71 -3.91 13.38
C THR A 146 18.93 -5.33 12.86
N LEU A 147 17.91 -5.97 12.30
CA LEU A 147 18.03 -7.30 11.69
C LEU A 147 18.94 -7.29 10.46
N ALA A 148 18.84 -6.27 9.60
CA ALA A 148 19.71 -6.12 8.44
C ALA A 148 21.20 -5.95 8.86
N PHE A 149 21.46 -5.16 9.90
CA PHE A 149 22.81 -5.02 10.49
C PHE A 149 23.36 -6.34 11.04
N ASN A 150 22.51 -7.19 11.58
CA ASN A 150 22.90 -8.52 12.11
C ASN A 150 23.01 -9.59 11.01
N GLY A 151 22.91 -9.21 9.73
CA GLY A 151 23.11 -10.14 8.60
C GLY A 151 21.93 -11.04 8.26
N TYR A 152 20.71 -10.70 8.71
CA TYR A 152 19.49 -11.48 8.37
C TYR A 152 19.02 -11.29 6.92
N SER A 153 19.76 -10.52 6.08
CA SER A 153 19.49 -10.39 4.65
C SER A 153 18.02 -10.05 4.35
N TYR A 154 17.40 -10.66 3.33
CA TYR A 154 15.99 -10.44 2.95
C TYR A 154 14.97 -10.73 4.07
N TRP A 155 15.32 -11.54 5.06
CA TRP A 155 14.47 -11.79 6.23
C TRP A 155 14.21 -10.52 7.04
N SER A 156 15.12 -9.55 7.03
CA SER A 156 14.93 -8.26 7.70
C SER A 156 13.71 -7.51 7.17
N LEU A 157 13.46 -7.55 5.86
CA LEU A 157 12.29 -6.95 5.22
C LEU A 157 11.00 -7.72 5.58
N ALA A 158 11.07 -9.05 5.62
CA ALA A 158 9.94 -9.88 5.99
C ALA A 158 9.52 -9.65 7.45
N TRP A 159 10.47 -9.65 8.38
CA TRP A 159 10.22 -9.33 9.79
C TRP A 159 9.72 -7.90 9.98
N GLN A 160 10.29 -6.92 9.25
CA GLN A 160 9.80 -5.54 9.30
C GLN A 160 8.31 -5.46 8.97
N GLN A 161 7.86 -6.18 7.94
CA GLN A 161 6.45 -6.20 7.55
C GLN A 161 5.56 -6.82 8.63
N ILE A 162 5.96 -7.96 9.19
CA ILE A 162 5.21 -8.65 10.25
C ILE A 162 5.14 -7.79 11.53
N ILE A 163 6.24 -7.20 11.94
CA ILE A 163 6.30 -6.33 13.12
C ILE A 163 5.41 -5.10 12.90
N TYR A 164 5.46 -4.49 11.70
CA TYR A 164 4.58 -3.36 11.37
C TYR A 164 3.10 -3.70 11.58
N ILE A 165 2.63 -4.81 11.00
CA ILE A 165 1.23 -5.24 11.10
C ILE A 165 0.87 -5.57 12.56
N THR A 166 1.77 -6.21 13.28
CA THR A 166 1.55 -6.61 14.69
C THR A 166 1.42 -5.39 15.60
N VAL A 167 2.35 -4.44 15.52
CA VAL A 167 2.32 -3.20 16.32
C VAL A 167 1.11 -2.35 15.94
N LEU A 168 0.76 -2.28 14.66
CA LEU A 168 -0.44 -1.59 14.19
C LEU A 168 -1.71 -2.17 14.82
N ASN A 169 -1.82 -3.50 14.88
CA ASN A 169 -2.96 -4.16 15.49
C ASN A 169 -3.00 -3.95 17.01
N ILE A 170 -1.88 -4.12 17.70
CA ILE A 170 -1.79 -3.86 19.15
C ILE A 170 -2.25 -2.43 19.45
N GLY A 171 -1.77 -1.44 18.68
CA GLY A 171 -2.18 -0.05 18.85
C GLY A 171 -3.68 0.18 18.61
N ARG A 172 -4.28 -0.48 17.60
CA ARG A 172 -5.73 -0.44 17.36
C ARG A 172 -6.52 -1.04 18.51
N TYR A 173 -6.09 -2.19 19.01
CA TYR A 173 -6.72 -2.82 20.19
C TYR A 173 -6.60 -1.96 21.45
N ALA A 174 -5.52 -1.21 21.64
CA ALA A 174 -5.35 -0.34 22.80
C ALA A 174 -6.29 0.89 22.78
N VAL A 175 -6.64 1.38 21.58
CA VAL A 175 -7.39 2.65 21.41
C VAL A 175 -8.89 2.44 21.19
N VAL A 176 -9.28 1.31 20.58
CA VAL A 176 -10.69 1.01 20.31
C VAL A 176 -11.29 0.23 21.47
N ASP A 177 -12.41 0.71 22.01
CA ASP A 177 -13.10 0.05 23.16
C ASP A 177 -13.85 -1.22 22.74
N TRP A 178 -14.27 -1.30 21.46
CA TRP A 178 -14.96 -2.48 20.94
C TRP A 178 -14.05 -3.72 20.98
N ARG A 179 -14.62 -4.84 21.42
CA ARG A 179 -13.94 -6.14 21.45
C ARG A 179 -14.75 -7.18 20.69
N PRO A 180 -14.10 -8.10 19.96
CA PRO A 180 -14.80 -9.19 19.29
C PRO A 180 -15.42 -10.15 20.29
N MET A 181 -16.67 -10.55 20.03
CA MET A 181 -17.41 -11.55 20.78
C MET A 181 -17.38 -12.89 20.03
N LEU A 182 -17.44 -14.00 20.77
CA LEU A 182 -17.43 -15.36 20.21
C LEU A 182 -18.74 -15.75 19.49
N LYS A 183 -19.71 -14.84 19.41
CA LYS A 183 -20.97 -15.08 18.67
C LYS A 183 -20.74 -14.86 17.18
N ILE A 184 -20.61 -15.94 16.42
CA ILE A 184 -20.45 -15.90 14.97
C ILE A 184 -21.83 -15.77 14.31
N ASP A 185 -22.04 -14.67 13.57
CA ASP A 185 -23.24 -14.43 12.82
C ASP A 185 -22.88 -13.80 11.46
N PHE A 186 -23.20 -14.49 10.39
CA PHE A 186 -22.89 -14.03 9.03
C PHE A 186 -24.06 -13.30 8.35
N GLY A 187 -25.16 -13.03 9.04
CA GLY A 187 -26.30 -12.29 8.50
C GLY A 187 -25.91 -10.92 7.91
N PRO A 188 -25.20 -10.05 8.68
CA PRO A 188 -24.73 -8.76 8.20
C PRO A 188 -23.77 -8.88 7.00
N VAL A 189 -22.85 -9.85 7.01
CA VAL A 189 -21.93 -10.09 5.89
C VAL A 189 -22.68 -10.42 4.61
N ARG A 190 -23.73 -11.27 4.69
CA ARG A 190 -24.56 -11.63 3.53
C ARG A 190 -25.25 -10.41 2.90
N GLN A 191 -25.72 -9.47 3.72
CA GLN A 191 -26.35 -8.23 3.23
C GLN A 191 -25.37 -7.33 2.48
N MET A 192 -24.11 -7.27 2.93
CA MET A 192 -23.04 -6.46 2.33
C MET A 192 -22.35 -7.18 1.17
N PHE A 193 -22.59 -8.48 0.95
CA PHE A 193 -21.81 -9.33 0.05
C PHE A 193 -21.79 -8.82 -1.39
N SER A 194 -22.95 -8.52 -1.96
CA SER A 194 -23.05 -8.06 -3.35
C SER A 194 -22.29 -6.75 -3.61
N PHE A 195 -22.35 -5.81 -2.69
CA PHE A 195 -21.61 -4.55 -2.75
C PHE A 195 -20.11 -4.81 -2.59
N SER A 196 -19.73 -5.64 -1.62
CA SER A 196 -18.33 -5.94 -1.28
C SER A 196 -17.60 -6.65 -2.41
N VAL A 197 -18.25 -7.59 -3.10
CA VAL A 197 -17.66 -8.32 -4.23
C VAL A 197 -17.34 -7.39 -5.41
N LYS A 198 -18.21 -6.43 -5.71
CA LYS A 198 -17.95 -5.45 -6.80
C LYS A 198 -16.71 -4.62 -6.51
N ILE A 199 -16.57 -4.11 -5.28
CA ILE A 199 -15.39 -3.36 -4.85
C ILE A 199 -14.15 -4.24 -4.91
N LEU A 200 -14.25 -5.48 -4.42
CA LEU A 200 -13.19 -6.46 -4.44
C LEU A 200 -12.65 -6.69 -5.85
N MET A 201 -13.53 -6.95 -6.82
CA MET A 201 -13.14 -7.18 -8.21
C MET A 201 -12.43 -5.95 -8.81
N THR A 202 -12.95 -4.76 -8.56
CA THR A 202 -12.31 -3.51 -8.99
C THR A 202 -10.91 -3.35 -8.40
N ASN A 203 -10.76 -3.64 -7.10
CA ASN A 203 -9.46 -3.51 -6.43
C ASN A 203 -8.45 -4.57 -6.89
N ILE A 204 -8.88 -5.81 -7.15
CA ILE A 204 -8.03 -6.86 -7.71
C ILE A 204 -7.52 -6.45 -9.11
N ILE A 205 -8.43 -6.00 -9.99
CA ILE A 205 -8.06 -5.54 -11.34
C ILE A 205 -7.06 -4.39 -11.26
N ASN A 206 -7.31 -3.39 -10.42
CA ASN A 206 -6.39 -2.27 -10.22
C ASN A 206 -5.03 -2.71 -9.69
N THR A 207 -5.02 -3.63 -8.72
CA THR A 207 -3.77 -4.16 -8.13
C THR A 207 -2.97 -4.96 -9.15
N LEU A 208 -3.63 -5.81 -9.94
CA LEU A 208 -2.99 -6.55 -11.02
C LEU A 208 -2.39 -5.58 -12.06
N SER A 209 -3.19 -4.62 -12.54
CA SER A 209 -2.73 -3.64 -13.51
C SER A 209 -1.53 -2.83 -13.03
N SER A 210 -1.52 -2.45 -11.76
CA SER A 210 -0.44 -1.63 -11.18
C SER A 210 0.85 -2.41 -10.90
N ASN A 211 0.76 -3.72 -10.69
CA ASN A 211 1.91 -4.54 -10.27
C ASN A 211 2.31 -5.62 -11.31
N ILE A 212 1.63 -5.66 -12.46
CA ILE A 212 1.87 -6.68 -13.49
C ILE A 212 3.32 -6.68 -13.99
N LEU A 213 3.95 -5.52 -14.08
CA LEU A 213 5.35 -5.40 -14.50
C LEU A 213 6.30 -6.08 -13.51
N THR A 214 6.12 -5.89 -12.21
CA THR A 214 6.93 -6.56 -11.18
C THR A 214 6.79 -8.08 -11.28
N PHE A 215 5.57 -8.57 -11.53
CA PHE A 215 5.30 -9.99 -11.70
C PHE A 215 6.00 -10.56 -12.95
N ILE A 216 5.88 -9.89 -14.11
CA ILE A 216 6.51 -10.29 -15.35
C ILE A 216 8.04 -10.25 -15.21
N PHE A 217 8.58 -9.17 -14.63
CA PHE A 217 10.02 -9.05 -14.43
C PHE A 217 10.55 -10.13 -13.50
N GLY A 218 9.82 -10.50 -12.44
CA GLY A 218 10.20 -11.59 -11.55
C GLY A 218 10.35 -12.95 -12.27
N ARG A 219 9.57 -13.17 -13.34
CA ARG A 219 9.62 -14.42 -14.12
C ARG A 219 10.78 -14.47 -15.12
N TYR A 220 11.06 -13.35 -15.78
CA TYR A 220 11.96 -13.32 -16.94
C TYR A 220 13.33 -12.70 -16.66
N PHE A 221 13.50 -11.99 -15.56
CA PHE A 221 14.74 -11.29 -15.24
C PHE A 221 15.34 -11.77 -13.91
N PRO A 222 16.68 -11.68 -13.75
CA PRO A 222 17.35 -11.97 -12.47
C PRO A 222 16.80 -11.11 -11.32
N MET A 223 16.75 -11.64 -10.10
CA MET A 223 16.22 -10.93 -8.91
C MET A 223 16.91 -9.61 -8.65
N LYS A 224 18.18 -9.45 -9.03
CA LYS A 224 18.89 -8.16 -8.97
C LYS A 224 18.20 -7.07 -9.80
N GLN A 225 17.73 -7.40 -11.01
CA GLN A 225 17.03 -6.46 -11.88
C GLN A 225 15.61 -6.16 -11.36
N VAL A 226 14.93 -7.18 -10.82
CA VAL A 226 13.63 -7.02 -10.17
C VAL A 226 13.74 -6.08 -8.96
N GLY A 227 14.78 -6.23 -8.14
CA GLY A 227 15.05 -5.35 -7.02
C GLY A 227 15.32 -3.91 -7.44
N ASN A 228 16.15 -3.70 -8.49
CA ASN A 228 16.37 -2.38 -9.06
C ASN A 228 15.07 -1.72 -9.53
N PHE A 229 14.21 -2.48 -10.22
CA PHE A 229 12.89 -1.99 -10.64
C PHE A 229 11.98 -1.66 -9.44
N THR A 230 11.91 -2.57 -8.47
CA THR A 230 11.09 -2.38 -7.27
C THR A 230 11.50 -1.12 -6.51
N GLN A 231 12.80 -0.87 -6.38
CA GLN A 231 13.31 0.30 -5.68
C GLN A 231 13.07 1.58 -6.48
N ALA A 232 13.32 1.57 -7.79
CA ALA A 232 13.01 2.70 -8.66
C ALA A 232 11.51 3.04 -8.63
N TYR A 233 10.65 2.02 -8.69
CA TYR A 233 9.20 2.17 -8.58
C TYR A 233 8.77 2.73 -7.22
N LYS A 234 9.40 2.29 -6.14
CA LYS A 234 9.16 2.81 -4.78
C LYS A 234 9.46 4.30 -4.68
N TRP A 235 10.63 4.75 -5.17
CA TRP A 235 10.99 6.18 -5.17
C TRP A 235 10.06 7.02 -6.03
N ASN A 236 9.74 6.54 -7.23
CA ASN A 236 8.74 7.16 -8.10
C ASN A 236 7.39 7.32 -7.41
N THR A 237 6.89 6.26 -6.79
CA THR A 237 5.59 6.27 -6.08
C THR A 237 5.62 7.21 -4.87
N MET A 238 6.72 7.29 -4.14
CA MET A 238 6.88 8.23 -3.02
C MET A 238 6.80 9.68 -3.50
N ALA A 239 7.50 10.03 -4.58
CA ALA A 239 7.45 11.36 -5.17
C ALA A 239 6.03 11.71 -5.69
N ASN A 240 5.38 10.78 -6.39
CA ASN A 240 4.00 10.94 -6.83
C ASN A 240 3.02 11.13 -5.67
N SER A 241 3.18 10.38 -4.59
CA SER A 241 2.31 10.48 -3.40
C SER A 241 2.40 11.85 -2.76
N PHE A 242 3.57 12.49 -2.80
CA PHE A 242 3.73 13.86 -2.30
C PHE A 242 2.87 14.86 -3.09
N VAL A 243 2.90 14.77 -4.42
CA VAL A 243 2.06 15.59 -5.29
C VAL A 243 0.58 15.29 -5.09
N ALA A 244 0.20 14.00 -5.12
CA ALA A 244 -1.18 13.56 -5.00
C ALA A 244 -1.81 14.01 -3.67
N ASN A 245 -1.12 13.83 -2.54
CA ASN A 245 -1.64 14.22 -1.22
C ASN A 245 -1.87 15.74 -1.11
N THR A 246 -1.00 16.54 -1.72
CA THR A 246 -1.15 18.00 -1.76
C THR A 246 -2.37 18.40 -2.60
N LEU A 247 -2.55 17.74 -3.74
CA LEU A 247 -3.68 17.99 -4.64
C LEU A 247 -5.02 17.62 -4.01
N TRP A 248 -5.12 16.46 -3.36
CA TRP A 248 -6.36 16.00 -2.73
C TRP A 248 -6.94 16.99 -1.74
N GLN A 249 -6.08 17.61 -0.91
CA GLN A 249 -6.51 18.61 0.07
C GLN A 249 -7.09 19.88 -0.58
N VAL A 250 -6.54 20.29 -1.73
CA VAL A 250 -6.99 21.50 -2.44
C VAL A 250 -8.22 21.19 -3.32
N VAL A 251 -8.21 20.04 -4.00
CA VAL A 251 -9.25 19.62 -4.95
C VAL A 251 -10.62 19.52 -4.29
N GLN A 252 -10.74 18.86 -3.16
CA GLN A 252 -12.02 18.70 -2.47
C GLN A 252 -12.61 20.04 -2.03
N THR A 253 -11.79 20.90 -1.44
CA THR A 253 -12.24 22.20 -0.95
C THR A 253 -12.75 23.11 -2.09
N VAL A 254 -12.03 23.11 -3.21
CA VAL A 254 -12.33 23.99 -4.35
C VAL A 254 -13.48 23.46 -5.20
N LEU A 255 -13.64 22.14 -5.35
CA LEU A 255 -14.80 21.54 -6.05
C LEU A 255 -16.10 21.77 -5.30
N VAL A 256 -16.10 21.62 -3.99
CA VAL A 256 -17.27 21.91 -3.14
C VAL A 256 -17.67 23.40 -3.23
N ALA A 257 -16.69 24.31 -3.25
CA ALA A 257 -16.91 25.75 -3.37
C ALA A 257 -17.35 26.19 -4.78
N ALA A 258 -17.15 25.37 -5.82
CA ALA A 258 -17.47 25.72 -7.20
C ALA A 258 -18.99 25.67 -7.51
N GLY A 259 -19.80 24.94 -6.74
CA GLY A 259 -21.23 24.77 -6.99
C GLY A 259 -21.55 24.04 -8.29
N ASP A 260 -22.83 24.12 -8.74
CA ASP A 260 -23.32 23.37 -9.93
C ASP A 260 -23.12 24.08 -11.27
N GLU A 261 -22.56 25.26 -11.29
CA GLU A 261 -22.40 26.07 -12.50
C GLU A 261 -21.29 25.50 -13.40
N ARG A 262 -21.66 25.02 -14.60
CA ARG A 262 -20.75 24.31 -15.52
C ARG A 262 -19.51 25.15 -15.89
N GLU A 263 -19.68 26.44 -16.17
CA GLU A 263 -18.56 27.31 -16.54
C GLU A 263 -17.57 27.51 -15.39
N ARG A 264 -18.08 27.68 -14.18
CA ARG A 264 -17.28 27.83 -12.97
C ARG A 264 -16.49 26.53 -12.69
N ARG A 265 -17.13 25.36 -12.82
CA ARG A 265 -16.45 24.05 -12.69
C ARG A 265 -15.32 23.90 -13.72
N CYS A 266 -15.55 24.25 -14.99
CA CYS A 266 -14.51 24.18 -16.04
C CYS A 266 -13.33 25.13 -15.75
N ARG A 267 -13.59 26.34 -15.25
CA ARG A 267 -12.54 27.29 -14.89
C ARG A 267 -11.70 26.79 -13.72
N VAL A 268 -12.36 26.26 -12.68
CA VAL A 268 -11.71 25.65 -11.52
C VAL A 268 -10.85 24.48 -11.96
N TYR A 269 -11.38 23.56 -12.77
CA TYR A 269 -10.67 22.39 -13.26
C TYR A 269 -9.40 22.76 -14.05
N ARG A 270 -9.48 23.75 -14.95
CA ARG A 270 -8.31 24.26 -15.68
C ARG A 270 -7.23 24.82 -14.75
N LYS A 271 -7.65 25.55 -13.70
CA LYS A 271 -6.71 26.08 -12.69
C LYS A 271 -6.01 24.95 -11.94
N MET A 272 -6.78 23.92 -11.58
CA MET A 272 -6.24 22.74 -10.90
C MET A 272 -5.26 21.96 -11.80
N MET A 273 -5.57 21.78 -13.09
CA MET A 273 -4.67 21.14 -14.05
C MET A 273 -3.33 21.90 -14.17
N ARG A 274 -3.37 23.24 -14.23
CA ARG A 274 -2.15 24.05 -14.27
C ARG A 274 -1.34 23.92 -12.98
N PHE A 275 -2.00 23.91 -11.81
CA PHE A 275 -1.34 23.73 -10.53
C PHE A 275 -0.72 22.33 -10.42
N THR A 276 -1.42 21.29 -10.88
CA THR A 276 -0.91 19.93 -10.95
C THR A 276 0.34 19.85 -11.84
N ALA A 277 0.30 20.47 -13.03
CA ALA A 277 1.46 20.52 -13.92
C ALA A 277 2.66 21.22 -13.25
N PHE A 278 2.41 22.36 -12.62
CA PHE A 278 3.42 23.14 -11.90
C PHE A 278 4.08 22.37 -10.76
N MET A 279 3.35 21.53 -10.06
CA MET A 279 3.90 20.70 -8.97
C MET A 279 4.54 19.40 -9.48
N SER A 280 3.86 18.70 -10.40
CA SER A 280 4.26 17.37 -10.83
C SER A 280 5.47 17.40 -11.76
N PHE A 281 5.48 18.27 -12.78
CA PHE A 281 6.54 18.26 -13.78
C PHE A 281 7.92 18.65 -13.19
N PRO A 282 8.08 19.75 -12.44
CA PRO A 282 9.38 20.08 -11.87
C PRO A 282 9.88 19.02 -10.88
N LEU A 283 8.98 18.43 -10.07
CA LEU A 283 9.36 17.40 -9.11
C LEU A 283 9.83 16.12 -9.82
N MET A 284 9.04 15.64 -10.79
CA MET A 284 9.32 14.34 -11.43
C MET A 284 10.47 14.46 -12.44
N PHE A 285 10.50 15.50 -13.28
CA PHE A 285 11.62 15.71 -14.19
C PHE A 285 12.89 16.14 -13.44
N GLY A 286 12.77 16.92 -12.35
CA GLY A 286 13.87 17.22 -11.47
C GLY A 286 14.48 15.95 -10.86
N LEU A 287 13.63 15.04 -10.34
CA LEU A 287 14.09 13.74 -9.84
C LEU A 287 14.72 12.88 -10.94
N ALA A 288 14.20 12.93 -12.17
CA ALA A 288 14.80 12.21 -13.30
C ALA A 288 16.19 12.74 -13.68
N LEU A 289 16.40 14.07 -13.59
CA LEU A 289 17.69 14.72 -13.88
C LEU A 289 18.74 14.36 -12.83
N VAL A 290 18.37 14.41 -11.55
CA VAL A 290 19.28 14.10 -10.44
C VAL A 290 19.22 12.65 -9.98
N ALA A 291 18.64 11.74 -10.81
CA ALA A 291 18.41 10.35 -10.42
C ALA A 291 19.71 9.61 -10.04
N GLU A 292 20.82 9.92 -10.71
CA GLU A 292 22.12 9.32 -10.46
C GLU A 292 22.66 9.76 -9.10
N GLU A 293 22.78 11.05 -8.89
CA GLU A 293 23.24 11.62 -7.63
C GLU A 293 22.33 11.21 -6.47
N PHE A 294 21.02 11.21 -6.72
CA PHE A 294 20.03 10.80 -5.73
C PHE A 294 20.24 9.34 -5.29
N ILE A 295 20.38 8.40 -6.23
CA ILE A 295 20.58 6.98 -5.93
C ILE A 295 21.93 6.77 -5.24
N LEU A 296 23.03 7.31 -5.78
CA LEU A 296 24.36 7.12 -5.24
C LEU A 296 24.50 7.73 -3.83
N CYS A 297 23.99 8.93 -3.61
CA CYS A 297 24.04 9.56 -2.29
C CYS A 297 23.12 8.90 -1.26
N THR A 298 21.97 8.35 -1.68
CA THR A 298 21.00 7.77 -0.74
C THR A 298 21.29 6.31 -0.43
N ILE A 299 21.27 5.42 -1.43
CA ILE A 299 21.32 3.97 -1.24
C ILE A 299 22.61 3.31 -1.73
N GLY A 300 23.45 4.03 -2.50
CA GLY A 300 24.80 3.61 -2.87
C GLY A 300 24.93 2.94 -4.23
N ASP A 301 26.17 2.54 -4.55
CA ASP A 301 26.60 2.11 -5.89
C ASP A 301 25.99 0.77 -6.33
N GLU A 302 25.58 -0.07 -5.40
CA GLU A 302 24.94 -1.36 -5.75
C GLU A 302 23.62 -1.19 -6.54
N TRP A 303 23.03 0.01 -6.46
CA TRP A 303 21.75 0.35 -7.06
C TRP A 303 21.86 1.14 -8.39
N VAL A 304 23.02 1.20 -8.99
CA VAL A 304 23.24 1.88 -10.29
C VAL A 304 22.24 1.39 -11.35
N GLY A 305 21.88 0.09 -11.34
CA GLY A 305 20.86 -0.47 -12.24
C GLY A 305 19.46 0.12 -12.08
N SER A 306 19.14 0.78 -10.96
CA SER A 306 17.86 1.47 -10.77
C SER A 306 17.80 2.88 -11.36
N ILE A 307 18.94 3.49 -11.68
CA ILE A 307 19.02 4.88 -12.23
C ILE A 307 18.23 5.02 -13.55
N PRO A 308 18.51 4.23 -14.62
CA PRO A 308 17.78 4.35 -15.87
C PRO A 308 16.28 4.03 -15.69
N LEU A 309 15.96 3.06 -14.83
CA LEU A 309 14.58 2.70 -14.52
C LEU A 309 13.84 3.86 -13.82
N LEU A 310 14.49 4.53 -12.86
CA LEU A 310 13.92 5.68 -12.17
C LEU A 310 13.68 6.84 -13.15
N ARG A 311 14.63 7.13 -14.04
CA ARG A 311 14.47 8.16 -15.09
C ARG A 311 13.24 7.92 -15.95
N ILE A 312 13.05 6.69 -16.44
CA ILE A 312 11.89 6.31 -17.27
C ILE A 312 10.58 6.39 -16.46
N LEU A 313 10.59 5.84 -15.25
CA LEU A 313 9.41 5.85 -14.37
C LEU A 313 9.00 7.28 -13.97
N CYS A 314 9.94 8.19 -13.78
CA CYS A 314 9.65 9.59 -13.48
C CYS A 314 8.94 10.30 -14.65
N VAL A 315 9.32 10.01 -15.89
CA VAL A 315 8.59 10.53 -17.06
C VAL A 315 7.13 10.09 -17.04
N ALA A 316 6.88 8.79 -16.87
CA ALA A 316 5.51 8.27 -16.75
C ALA A 316 4.80 8.83 -15.51
N GLY A 317 5.50 8.88 -14.38
CA GLY A 317 5.02 9.39 -13.10
C GLY A 317 4.55 10.84 -13.15
N ALA A 318 5.16 11.68 -13.97
CA ALA A 318 4.78 13.08 -14.13
C ALA A 318 3.31 13.24 -14.59
N PHE A 319 2.74 12.24 -15.27
CA PHE A 319 1.38 12.25 -15.80
C PHE A 319 0.35 11.54 -14.89
N VAL A 320 0.78 10.76 -13.90
CA VAL A 320 -0.12 10.03 -12.99
C VAL A 320 -1.13 10.93 -12.26
N PRO A 321 -0.78 12.12 -11.73
CA PRO A 321 -1.74 12.98 -11.07
C PRO A 321 -2.87 13.47 -11.98
N PHE A 322 -2.60 13.64 -13.28
CA PHE A 322 -3.61 14.04 -14.26
C PHE A 322 -4.64 12.93 -14.49
N TYR A 323 -4.16 11.68 -14.61
CA TYR A 323 -5.06 10.53 -14.71
C TYR A 323 -6.00 10.45 -13.52
N THR A 324 -5.49 10.63 -12.31
CA THR A 324 -6.29 10.64 -11.08
C THR A 324 -7.33 11.76 -11.09
N MET A 325 -6.98 12.95 -11.58
CA MET A 325 -7.94 14.06 -11.72
C MET A 325 -9.06 13.74 -12.72
N TYR A 326 -8.75 13.11 -13.85
CA TYR A 326 -9.76 12.68 -14.82
C TYR A 326 -10.70 11.62 -14.25
N GLN A 327 -10.18 10.62 -13.54
CA GLN A 327 -11.00 9.63 -12.85
C GLN A 327 -12.00 10.28 -11.89
N ASN A 328 -11.54 11.22 -11.05
CA ASN A 328 -12.40 11.91 -10.10
C ASN A 328 -13.47 12.75 -10.79
N LEU A 329 -13.13 13.39 -11.90
CA LEU A 329 -14.11 14.13 -12.68
C LEU A 329 -15.18 13.21 -13.28
N ALA A 330 -14.79 12.06 -13.83
CA ALA A 330 -15.71 11.06 -14.38
C ALA A 330 -16.65 10.52 -13.30
N ILE A 331 -16.12 10.17 -12.14
CA ILE A 331 -16.91 9.68 -10.98
C ILE A 331 -17.88 10.77 -10.49
N SER A 332 -17.43 12.02 -10.38
CA SER A 332 -18.28 13.13 -9.92
C SER A 332 -19.38 13.51 -10.91
N SER A 333 -19.20 13.19 -12.21
CA SER A 333 -20.20 13.42 -13.25
C SER A 333 -21.20 12.26 -13.44
N GLY A 334 -21.11 11.21 -12.63
CA GLY A 334 -22.01 10.05 -12.66
C GLY A 334 -21.82 9.13 -13.87
N ARG A 335 -20.65 9.18 -14.52
CA ARG A 335 -20.28 8.31 -15.66
C ARG A 335 -19.28 7.24 -15.27
#